data_579593b09df4d270c484ced86d7276ad
#
_entry.id   579593b09df4d270c484ced86d7276ad
#
_cell.length_a   1.000
_cell.length_b   1.000
_cell.length_c   1.000
_cell.angle_alpha   90.00
_cell.angle_beta   90.00
_cell.angle_gamma   90.00
#
_symmetry.space_group_name_H-M   'P 1'
#
loop_
_entity.id
_entity.type
_entity.pdbx_description
1 polymer ?
#
loop_
_entity_poly.entity_id
_entity_poly.type
_entity_poly.pdbx_seq_one_letter_code
_entity_poly.pdbx_strand_id
1 'polypeptide(L)'
;YKGEILSLLGENGSGKTTLMNMLSGIYFPDEGQIYIDGQPVTIASPKDAFALGIGMIHQHFKLVDVFTATENIILGMPGKLNLAEARKKVKEICDRYGFDIDPDQKIYDMSVSQKQTVEIVKVLYRGANILILDEPTAVLTPQETDKLFAVMRNMKNDGKSLIIITHKLHEVLDVSDRVAVLRK
;
A
#
# COMPACT_ATOMS: atom_id res chain seq x y z
N TYR A 1 -4.41 -11.91 -9.64
CA TYR A 1 -4.64 -11.42 -11.00
C TYR A 1 -4.71 -9.90 -10.99
N LYS A 2 -4.58 -9.30 -12.18
CA LYS A 2 -4.66 -7.85 -12.33
C LYS A 2 -6.08 -7.36 -12.01
N GLY A 3 -6.18 -6.28 -11.22
CA GLY A 3 -7.47 -5.68 -10.88
C GLY A 3 -8.29 -6.50 -9.89
N GLU A 4 -7.64 -7.25 -8.99
CA GLU A 4 -8.32 -7.97 -7.91
C GLU A 4 -7.78 -7.58 -6.53
N ILE A 5 -8.57 -7.84 -5.51
CA ILE A 5 -8.15 -7.77 -4.11
C ILE A 5 -7.94 -9.20 -3.61
N LEU A 6 -6.69 -9.55 -3.34
CA LEU A 6 -6.29 -10.83 -2.78
C LEU A 6 -6.02 -10.70 -1.28
N SER A 7 -6.70 -11.47 -0.45
CA SER A 7 -6.33 -11.60 0.96
C SER A 7 -5.40 -12.78 1.19
N LEU A 8 -4.29 -12.52 1.87
CA LEU A 8 -3.35 -13.54 2.31
C LEU A 8 -3.59 -13.83 3.79
N LEU A 9 -4.09 -15.00 4.06
CA LEU A 9 -4.36 -15.53 5.39
C LEU A 9 -3.28 -16.50 5.84
N GLY A 10 -3.16 -16.68 7.13
CA GLY A 10 -2.28 -17.67 7.76
C GLY A 10 -2.04 -17.34 9.22
N GLU A 11 -1.60 -18.31 9.98
CA GLU A 11 -1.23 -18.14 11.39
C GLU A 11 0.00 -17.23 11.54
N ASN A 12 0.20 -16.70 12.74
CA ASN A 12 1.42 -15.97 13.05
C ASN A 12 2.64 -16.88 12.87
N GLY A 13 3.66 -16.37 12.17
CA GLY A 13 4.85 -17.14 11.83
C GLY A 13 4.69 -18.10 10.63
N SER A 14 3.58 -18.05 9.87
CA SER A 14 3.43 -18.84 8.64
C SER A 14 4.24 -18.29 7.44
N GLY A 15 4.93 -17.16 7.59
CA GLY A 15 5.77 -16.59 6.55
C GLY A 15 5.11 -15.51 5.67
N LYS A 16 3.89 -15.05 5.99
CA LYS A 16 3.19 -14.00 5.20
C LYS A 16 4.02 -12.75 4.99
N THR A 17 4.50 -12.17 6.09
CA THR A 17 5.33 -10.94 6.04
C THR A 17 6.66 -11.22 5.33
N THR A 18 7.26 -12.39 5.49
CA THR A 18 8.48 -12.79 4.78
C THR A 18 8.24 -12.82 3.27
N LEU A 19 7.16 -13.47 2.82
CA LEU A 19 6.78 -13.50 1.41
C LEU A 19 6.56 -12.09 0.84
N MET A 20 5.86 -11.23 1.58
CA MET A 20 5.62 -9.85 1.14
C MET A 20 6.90 -9.01 1.13
N ASN A 21 7.82 -9.24 2.06
CA ASN A 21 9.12 -8.58 2.07
C ASN A 21 10.00 -9.01 0.87
N MET A 22 9.85 -10.24 0.37
CA MET A 22 10.49 -10.65 -0.89
C MET A 22 9.90 -9.89 -2.08
N LEU A 23 8.57 -9.75 -2.15
CA LEU A 23 7.91 -8.99 -3.22
C LEU A 23 8.21 -7.50 -3.19
N SER A 24 8.48 -6.95 -2.00
CA SER A 24 8.86 -5.53 -1.83
C SER A 24 10.37 -5.27 -1.91
N GLY A 25 11.18 -6.32 -2.14
CA GLY A 25 12.63 -6.20 -2.31
C GLY A 25 13.42 -5.96 -1.01
N ILE A 26 12.81 -6.25 0.16
CA ILE A 26 13.49 -6.19 1.45
C ILE A 26 14.31 -7.46 1.69
N TYR A 27 13.77 -8.61 1.26
CA TYR A 27 14.46 -9.90 1.31
C TYR A 27 14.63 -10.45 -0.10
N PHE A 28 15.71 -11.18 -0.32
CA PHE A 28 15.93 -11.93 -1.55
C PHE A 28 15.53 -13.40 -1.33
N PRO A 29 14.76 -14.03 -2.23
CA PRO A 29 14.42 -15.45 -2.11
C PRO A 29 15.64 -16.33 -2.34
N ASP A 30 15.82 -17.36 -1.51
CA ASP A 30 16.89 -18.35 -1.68
C ASP A 30 16.66 -19.20 -2.92
N GLU A 31 15.40 -19.58 -3.16
CA GLU A 31 14.97 -20.39 -4.31
C GLU A 31 13.61 -19.89 -4.82
N GLY A 32 13.30 -20.28 -6.08
CA GLY A 32 12.04 -19.92 -6.72
C GLY A 32 12.17 -18.75 -7.69
N GLN A 33 11.04 -18.35 -8.29
CA GLN A 33 10.99 -17.29 -9.28
C GLN A 33 9.74 -16.45 -9.09
N ILE A 34 9.90 -15.13 -9.17
CA ILE A 34 8.78 -14.18 -9.19
C ILE A 34 8.43 -13.88 -10.64
N TYR A 35 7.13 -13.83 -10.93
CA TYR A 35 6.60 -13.50 -12.25
C TYR A 35 5.66 -12.29 -12.16
N ILE A 36 5.79 -11.35 -13.08
CA ILE A 36 4.86 -10.24 -13.28
C ILE A 36 4.43 -10.26 -14.75
N ASP A 37 3.12 -10.29 -14.98
CA ASP A 37 2.52 -10.42 -16.32
C ASP A 37 3.11 -11.60 -17.13
N GLY A 38 3.40 -12.71 -16.43
CA GLY A 38 3.98 -13.92 -17.03
C GLY A 38 5.49 -13.85 -17.35
N GLN A 39 6.13 -12.73 -17.08
CA GLN A 39 7.57 -12.56 -17.28
C GLN A 39 8.32 -12.76 -15.95
N PRO A 40 9.42 -13.53 -15.95
CA PRO A 40 10.26 -13.69 -14.78
C PRO A 40 10.95 -12.37 -14.44
N VAL A 41 10.91 -11.98 -13.18
CA VAL A 41 11.53 -10.74 -12.68
C VAL A 41 12.42 -11.04 -11.49
N THR A 42 13.47 -10.22 -11.31
CA THR A 42 14.34 -10.25 -10.15
C THR A 42 14.11 -8.97 -9.34
N ILE A 43 13.78 -9.12 -8.08
CA ILE A 43 13.57 -8.01 -7.15
C ILE A 43 14.68 -8.08 -6.10
N ALA A 44 15.76 -7.34 -6.31
CA ALA A 44 16.92 -7.34 -5.43
C ALA A 44 16.89 -6.17 -4.41
N SER A 45 16.00 -5.20 -4.63
CA SER A 45 15.88 -4.01 -3.79
C SER A 45 14.47 -3.42 -3.82
N PRO A 46 14.08 -2.59 -2.82
CA PRO A 46 12.83 -1.83 -2.88
C PRO A 46 12.71 -0.93 -4.10
N LYS A 47 13.84 -0.47 -4.66
CA LYS A 47 13.86 0.33 -5.89
C LYS A 47 13.40 -0.51 -7.10
N ASP A 48 13.81 -1.77 -7.17
CA ASP A 48 13.38 -2.69 -8.24
C ASP A 48 11.88 -2.99 -8.11
N ALA A 49 11.38 -3.23 -6.88
CA ALA A 49 9.97 -3.41 -6.63
C ALA A 49 9.14 -2.21 -7.11
N PHE A 50 9.58 -1.00 -6.78
CA PHE A 50 8.93 0.23 -7.26
C PHE A 50 8.98 0.37 -8.79
N ALA A 51 10.10 0.05 -9.44
CA ALA A 51 10.22 0.07 -10.90
C ALA A 51 9.24 -0.91 -11.58
N LEU A 52 8.90 -1.99 -10.90
CA LEU A 52 7.89 -2.97 -11.31
C LEU A 52 6.47 -2.60 -10.91
N GLY A 53 6.28 -1.42 -10.31
CA GLY A 53 4.97 -0.94 -9.87
C GLY A 53 4.45 -1.55 -8.58
N ILE A 54 5.30 -2.16 -7.75
CA ILE A 54 4.94 -2.74 -6.46
C ILE A 54 5.18 -1.70 -5.36
N GLY A 55 4.16 -1.40 -4.57
CA GLY A 55 4.25 -0.55 -3.37
C GLY A 55 3.76 -1.30 -2.14
N MET A 56 4.51 -1.24 -1.04
CA MET A 56 4.14 -1.86 0.23
C MET A 56 3.88 -0.80 1.30
N ILE A 57 2.76 -0.94 1.97
CA ILE A 57 2.35 -0.16 3.14
C ILE A 57 2.51 -1.06 4.36
N HIS A 58 3.45 -0.69 5.23
CA HIS A 58 3.77 -1.45 6.43
C HIS A 58 2.79 -1.13 7.57
N GLN A 59 2.67 -2.05 8.52
CA GLN A 59 1.88 -1.86 9.74
C GLN A 59 2.34 -0.63 10.56
N HIS A 60 3.63 -0.31 10.53
CA HIS A 60 4.19 0.87 11.19
C HIS A 60 4.53 1.95 10.16
N PHE A 61 3.98 3.14 10.35
CA PHE A 61 4.17 4.27 9.44
C PHE A 61 5.63 4.74 9.43
N LYS A 62 6.13 5.02 8.22
CA LYS A 62 7.46 5.59 7.99
C LYS A 62 7.33 7.05 7.53
N LEU A 63 6.67 7.85 8.38
CA LEU A 63 6.42 9.27 8.12
C LEU A 63 7.26 10.14 9.04
N VAL A 64 7.63 11.31 8.56
CA VAL A 64 8.33 12.35 9.33
C VAL A 64 7.28 13.28 9.91
N ASP A 65 7.12 13.27 11.22
CA ASP A 65 6.02 13.96 11.92
C ASP A 65 5.98 15.46 11.68
N VAL A 66 7.13 16.12 11.58
CA VAL A 66 7.23 17.59 11.39
C VAL A 66 6.98 18.05 9.93
N PHE A 67 6.85 17.09 9.00
CA PHE A 67 6.54 17.38 7.60
C PHE A 67 5.04 17.35 7.35
N THR A 68 4.61 18.00 6.26
CA THR A 68 3.24 17.90 5.76
C THR A 68 3.04 16.56 5.05
N ALA A 69 1.77 16.23 4.73
CA ALA A 69 1.44 15.08 3.90
C ALA A 69 2.19 15.13 2.56
N THR A 70 2.12 16.27 1.86
CA THR A 70 2.81 16.46 0.57
C THR A 70 4.32 16.27 0.69
N GLU A 71 4.96 16.88 1.69
CA GLU A 71 6.40 16.76 1.92
C GLU A 71 6.82 15.30 2.16
N ASN A 72 6.03 14.53 2.93
CA ASN A 72 6.28 13.11 3.16
C ASN A 72 6.11 12.26 1.88
N ILE A 73 5.09 12.57 1.07
CA ILE A 73 4.80 11.83 -0.17
C ILE A 73 5.95 11.95 -1.17
N ILE A 74 6.53 13.14 -1.31
CA ILE A 74 7.61 13.40 -2.26
C ILE A 74 9.02 13.17 -1.68
N LEU A 75 9.12 12.89 -0.39
CA LEU A 75 10.42 12.69 0.28
C LEU A 75 11.22 11.56 -0.40
N GLY A 76 12.47 11.86 -0.77
CA GLY A 76 13.36 10.90 -1.43
C GLY A 76 13.10 10.68 -2.92
N MET A 77 12.22 11.46 -3.55
CA MET A 77 12.06 11.42 -5.01
C MET A 77 13.23 12.14 -5.70
N PRO A 78 13.69 11.63 -6.85
CA PRO A 78 14.76 12.27 -7.61
C PRO A 78 14.29 13.55 -8.29
N GLY A 79 15.24 14.48 -8.52
CA GLY A 79 14.99 15.70 -9.29
C GLY A 79 14.65 16.92 -8.44
N LYS A 80 14.31 18.02 -9.14
CA LYS A 80 13.94 19.28 -8.50
C LYS A 80 12.49 19.19 -8.01
N LEU A 81 12.28 19.25 -6.71
CA LEU A 81 10.95 19.13 -6.11
C LEU A 81 10.18 20.44 -6.27
N ASN A 82 8.99 20.36 -6.86
CA ASN A 82 8.02 21.45 -6.94
C ASN A 82 6.83 21.13 -6.02
N LEU A 83 6.79 21.77 -4.86
CA LEU A 83 5.74 21.55 -3.86
C LEU A 83 4.33 21.88 -4.37
N ALA A 84 4.20 22.93 -5.19
CA ALA A 84 2.89 23.33 -5.72
C ALA A 84 2.33 22.27 -6.69
N GLU A 85 3.17 21.74 -7.56
CA GLU A 85 2.81 20.66 -8.49
C GLU A 85 2.53 19.35 -7.73
N ALA A 86 3.38 19.03 -6.75
CA ALA A 86 3.19 17.86 -5.90
C ALA A 86 1.86 17.90 -5.15
N ARG A 87 1.53 19.06 -4.55
CA ARG A 87 0.24 19.26 -3.86
C ARG A 87 -0.95 19.05 -4.79
N LYS A 88 -0.89 19.58 -6.01
CA LYS A 88 -1.93 19.40 -7.01
C LYS A 88 -2.13 17.91 -7.33
N LYS A 89 -1.04 17.18 -7.59
CA LYS A 89 -1.09 15.76 -7.90
C LYS A 89 -1.58 14.92 -6.70
N VAL A 90 -1.19 15.26 -5.47
CA VAL A 90 -1.72 14.62 -4.25
C VAL A 90 -3.23 14.79 -4.18
N LYS A 91 -3.72 16.02 -4.41
CA LYS A 91 -5.16 16.29 -4.41
C LYS A 91 -5.89 15.51 -5.50
N GLU A 92 -5.36 15.43 -6.71
CA GLU A 92 -5.92 14.65 -7.81
C GLU A 92 -6.05 13.16 -7.45
N ILE A 93 -5.05 12.58 -6.76
CA ILE A 93 -5.09 11.19 -6.27
C ILE A 93 -6.17 11.04 -5.20
N CYS A 94 -6.25 11.98 -4.26
CA CYS A 94 -7.25 11.96 -3.21
C CYS A 94 -8.68 12.04 -3.78
N ASP A 95 -8.92 12.94 -4.69
CA ASP A 95 -10.22 13.11 -5.36
C ASP A 95 -10.60 11.86 -6.17
N ARG A 96 -9.63 11.25 -6.86
CA ARG A 96 -9.83 10.05 -7.70
C ARG A 96 -10.28 8.83 -6.90
N TYR A 97 -9.69 8.61 -5.73
CA TYR A 97 -9.95 7.40 -4.93
C TYR A 97 -10.85 7.62 -3.73
N GLY A 98 -11.15 8.88 -3.39
CA GLY A 98 -11.99 9.24 -2.24
C GLY A 98 -11.23 9.30 -0.93
N PHE A 99 -9.94 9.66 -0.95
CA PHE A 99 -9.19 9.93 0.27
C PHE A 99 -9.53 11.30 0.85
N ASP A 100 -9.62 11.37 2.17
CA ASP A 100 -9.91 12.61 2.91
C ASP A 100 -8.67 12.99 3.74
N ILE A 101 -7.72 13.68 3.11
CA ILE A 101 -6.57 14.30 3.77
C ILE A 101 -6.33 15.70 3.24
N ASP A 102 -5.87 16.61 4.10
CA ASP A 102 -5.33 17.90 3.71
C ASP A 102 -3.83 17.73 3.33
N PRO A 103 -3.43 18.03 2.06
CA PRO A 103 -2.05 17.95 1.63
C PRO A 103 -1.07 18.79 2.45
N ASP A 104 -1.53 19.84 3.11
CA ASP A 104 -0.73 20.78 3.89
C ASP A 104 -0.74 20.50 5.40
N GLN A 105 -1.56 19.56 5.86
CA GLN A 105 -1.60 19.16 7.26
C GLN A 105 -0.29 18.48 7.67
N LYS A 106 0.22 18.85 8.84
CA LYS A 106 1.40 18.21 9.44
C LYS A 106 1.05 16.83 9.96
N ILE A 107 1.98 15.88 9.83
CA ILE A 107 1.75 14.48 10.23
C ILE A 107 1.46 14.35 11.73
N TYR A 108 2.09 15.16 12.58
CA TYR A 108 1.84 15.10 14.03
C TYR A 108 0.39 15.49 14.42
N ASP A 109 -0.31 16.26 13.57
CA ASP A 109 -1.71 16.64 13.76
C ASP A 109 -2.71 15.65 13.15
N MET A 110 -2.21 14.57 12.51
CA MET A 110 -3.05 13.60 11.83
C MET A 110 -3.48 12.44 12.75
N SER A 111 -4.71 11.96 12.54
CA SER A 111 -5.16 10.69 13.10
C SER A 111 -4.38 9.51 12.49
N VAL A 112 -4.48 8.34 13.11
CA VAL A 112 -3.87 7.09 12.61
C VAL A 112 -4.38 6.75 11.20
N SER A 113 -5.67 6.88 10.97
CA SER A 113 -6.33 6.66 9.68
C SER A 113 -5.81 7.62 8.60
N GLN A 114 -5.63 8.90 8.92
CA GLN A 114 -5.04 9.89 8.01
C GLN A 114 -3.57 9.56 7.69
N LYS A 115 -2.76 9.17 8.68
CA LYS A 115 -1.36 8.74 8.48
C LYS A 115 -1.29 7.53 7.54
N GLN A 116 -2.18 6.58 7.70
CA GLN A 116 -2.27 5.44 6.78
C GLN A 116 -2.63 5.88 5.37
N THR A 117 -3.56 6.80 5.22
CA THR A 117 -3.91 7.40 3.92
C THR A 117 -2.70 8.06 3.26
N VAL A 118 -1.88 8.80 4.01
CA VAL A 118 -0.64 9.40 3.48
C VAL A 118 0.32 8.33 2.93
N GLU A 119 0.49 7.20 3.62
CA GLU A 119 1.34 6.09 3.13
C GLU A 119 0.78 5.46 1.84
N ILE A 120 -0.54 5.29 1.74
CA ILE A 120 -1.17 4.77 0.51
C ILE A 120 -0.99 5.77 -0.64
N VAL A 121 -1.28 7.04 -0.41
CA VAL A 121 -1.13 8.10 -1.43
C VAL A 121 0.32 8.23 -1.88
N LYS A 122 1.28 8.05 -0.98
CA LYS A 122 2.72 8.06 -1.27
C LYS A 122 3.11 6.98 -2.30
N VAL A 123 2.64 5.75 -2.14
CA VAL A 123 2.93 4.69 -3.12
C VAL A 123 2.18 4.88 -4.44
N LEU A 124 0.95 5.40 -4.41
CA LEU A 124 0.18 5.75 -5.60
C LEU A 124 0.81 6.90 -6.38
N TYR A 125 1.28 7.94 -5.69
CA TYR A 125 1.99 9.07 -6.27
C TYR A 125 3.23 8.64 -7.06
N ARG A 126 3.92 7.61 -6.58
CA ARG A 126 5.09 6.99 -7.21
C ARG A 126 4.75 6.01 -8.33
N GLY A 127 3.47 5.81 -8.64
CA GLY A 127 3.01 5.00 -9.76
C GLY A 127 2.78 3.53 -9.45
N ALA A 128 2.58 3.15 -8.19
CA ALA A 128 2.27 1.76 -7.84
C ALA A 128 0.98 1.28 -8.53
N ASN A 129 1.04 0.06 -9.07
CA ASN A 129 -0.10 -0.67 -9.65
C ASN A 129 -0.47 -1.91 -8.84
N ILE A 130 0.47 -2.39 -8.03
CA ILE A 130 0.30 -3.50 -7.08
C ILE A 130 0.58 -2.94 -5.70
N LEU A 131 -0.44 -2.92 -4.83
CA LEU A 131 -0.33 -2.41 -3.47
C LEU A 131 -0.42 -3.58 -2.48
N ILE A 132 0.55 -3.67 -1.58
CA ILE A 132 0.59 -4.63 -0.49
C ILE A 132 0.29 -3.89 0.80
N LEU A 133 -0.75 -4.29 1.52
CA LEU A 133 -1.17 -3.69 2.79
C LEU A 133 -1.03 -4.74 3.91
N ASP A 134 -0.14 -4.46 4.85
CA ASP A 134 0.11 -5.35 5.99
C ASP A 134 -0.70 -4.92 7.21
N GLU A 135 -1.72 -5.73 7.57
CA GLU A 135 -2.67 -5.50 8.67
C GLU A 135 -3.28 -4.09 8.66
N PRO A 136 -3.88 -3.64 7.53
CA PRO A 136 -4.24 -2.23 7.35
C PRO A 136 -5.35 -1.75 8.27
N THR A 137 -6.08 -2.64 8.91
CA THR A 137 -7.24 -2.33 9.78
C THR A 137 -6.95 -2.57 11.26
N ALA A 138 -5.71 -2.91 11.63
CA ALA A 138 -5.38 -3.32 12.99
C ALA A 138 -5.72 -2.28 14.07
N VAL A 139 -5.67 -1.01 13.71
CA VAL A 139 -5.85 0.14 14.63
C VAL A 139 -7.00 1.07 14.21
N LEU A 140 -7.80 0.66 13.23
CA LEU A 140 -8.93 1.44 12.71
C LEU A 140 -10.23 1.09 13.44
N THR A 141 -11.09 2.09 13.58
CA THR A 141 -12.49 1.89 13.96
C THR A 141 -13.26 1.18 12.83
N PRO A 142 -14.42 0.57 13.09
CA PRO A 142 -15.25 -0.01 12.05
C PRO A 142 -15.59 0.97 10.93
N GLN A 143 -15.92 2.21 11.25
CA GLN A 143 -16.25 3.26 10.28
C GLN A 143 -15.05 3.66 9.41
N GLU A 144 -13.84 3.68 9.98
CA GLU A 144 -12.60 3.93 9.24
C GLU A 144 -12.24 2.74 8.35
N THR A 145 -12.51 1.52 8.80
CA THR A 145 -12.35 0.29 8.02
C THR A 145 -13.25 0.30 6.78
N ASP A 146 -14.53 0.66 6.94
CA ASP A 146 -15.48 0.77 5.83
C ASP A 146 -15.02 1.80 4.78
N LYS A 147 -14.50 2.95 5.24
CA LYS A 147 -13.92 3.98 4.35
C LYS A 147 -12.70 3.44 3.59
N LEU A 148 -11.80 2.76 4.28
CA LEU A 148 -10.62 2.15 3.65
C LEU A 148 -11.04 1.13 2.60
N PHE A 149 -12.02 0.28 2.88
CA PHE A 149 -12.51 -0.72 1.92
C PHE A 149 -13.19 -0.07 0.70
N ALA A 150 -13.91 1.03 0.89
CA ALA A 150 -14.46 1.80 -0.23
C ALA A 150 -13.35 2.34 -1.14
N VAL A 151 -12.29 2.90 -0.56
CA VAL A 151 -11.11 3.36 -1.30
C VAL A 151 -10.41 2.21 -2.03
N MET A 152 -10.26 1.04 -1.40
CA MET A 152 -9.67 -0.14 -2.03
C MET A 152 -10.48 -0.63 -3.22
N ARG A 153 -11.81 -0.62 -3.12
CA ARG A 153 -12.71 -0.93 -4.25
C ARG A 153 -12.55 0.09 -5.39
N ASN A 154 -12.40 1.39 -5.08
CA ASN A 154 -12.13 2.41 -6.08
C ASN A 154 -10.79 2.17 -6.80
N MET A 155 -9.73 1.85 -6.06
CA MET A 155 -8.42 1.51 -6.64
C MET A 155 -8.51 0.26 -7.53
N LYS A 156 -9.21 -0.79 -7.09
CA LYS A 156 -9.47 -2.00 -7.89
C LYS A 156 -10.21 -1.66 -9.19
N ASN A 157 -11.28 -0.87 -9.12
CA ASN A 157 -12.07 -0.46 -10.28
C ASN A 157 -11.24 0.36 -11.28
N ASP A 158 -10.20 1.04 -10.81
CA ASP A 158 -9.19 1.74 -11.62
C ASP A 158 -8.06 0.82 -12.13
N GLY A 159 -8.20 -0.49 -11.95
CA GLY A 159 -7.27 -1.51 -12.46
C GLY A 159 -6.05 -1.77 -11.57
N LYS A 160 -6.02 -1.23 -10.35
CA LYS A 160 -4.97 -1.58 -9.37
C LYS A 160 -5.21 -2.98 -8.81
N SER A 161 -4.12 -3.66 -8.47
CA SER A 161 -4.17 -4.95 -7.77
C SER A 161 -3.77 -4.74 -6.31
N LEU A 162 -4.51 -5.32 -5.38
CA LEU A 162 -4.25 -5.17 -3.95
C LEU A 162 -4.00 -6.52 -3.32
N ILE A 163 -3.03 -6.59 -2.41
CA ILE A 163 -2.78 -7.74 -1.56
C ILE A 163 -2.94 -7.26 -0.11
N ILE A 164 -3.83 -7.90 0.62
CA ILE A 164 -4.07 -7.58 2.04
C ILE A 164 -3.57 -8.75 2.88
N ILE A 165 -2.73 -8.45 3.85
CA ILE A 165 -2.41 -9.39 4.92
C ILE A 165 -3.34 -9.07 6.09
N THR A 166 -4.16 -10.01 6.50
CA THR A 166 -5.03 -9.88 7.67
C THR A 166 -5.31 -11.25 8.27
N HIS A 167 -5.68 -11.27 9.55
CA HIS A 167 -6.16 -12.45 10.25
C HIS A 167 -7.66 -12.36 10.57
N LYS A 168 -8.33 -11.28 10.17
CA LYS A 168 -9.75 -11.01 10.44
C LYS A 168 -10.64 -11.54 9.32
N LEU A 169 -11.24 -12.71 9.52
CA LEU A 169 -12.05 -13.38 8.49
C LEU A 169 -13.23 -12.56 7.97
N HIS A 170 -13.88 -11.75 8.81
CA HIS A 170 -14.99 -10.92 8.38
C HIS A 170 -14.55 -9.85 7.36
N GLU A 171 -13.34 -9.27 7.52
CA GLU A 171 -12.79 -8.31 6.57
C GLU A 171 -12.50 -8.97 5.22
N VAL A 172 -11.97 -10.20 5.26
CA VAL A 172 -11.70 -10.98 4.05
C VAL A 172 -12.98 -11.22 3.24
N LEU A 173 -14.07 -11.58 3.91
CA LEU A 173 -15.36 -11.84 3.26
C LEU A 173 -15.97 -10.58 2.66
N ASP A 174 -15.69 -9.41 3.26
CA ASP A 174 -16.25 -8.14 2.82
C ASP A 174 -15.51 -7.53 1.62
N VAL A 175 -14.18 -7.63 1.58
CA VAL A 175 -13.39 -6.85 0.62
C VAL A 175 -12.70 -7.69 -0.47
N SER A 176 -12.49 -9.00 -0.25
CA SER A 176 -11.62 -9.80 -1.12
C SER A 176 -12.35 -10.46 -2.28
N ASP A 177 -11.73 -10.44 -3.44
CA ASP A 177 -12.16 -11.26 -4.58
C ASP A 177 -11.63 -12.69 -4.46
N ARG A 178 -10.44 -12.85 -3.87
CA ARG A 178 -9.78 -14.15 -3.70
C ARG A 178 -9.05 -14.20 -2.36
N VAL A 179 -8.85 -15.42 -1.91
CA VAL A 179 -8.15 -15.72 -0.66
C VAL A 179 -7.05 -16.74 -0.94
N ALA A 180 -5.87 -16.48 -0.41
CA ALA A 180 -4.77 -17.43 -0.33
C ALA A 180 -4.47 -17.73 1.15
N VAL A 181 -4.22 -18.98 1.46
CA VAL A 181 -3.91 -19.42 2.84
C VAL A 181 -2.50 -19.98 2.87
N LEU A 182 -1.63 -19.34 3.64
CA LEU A 182 -0.27 -19.78 3.89
C LEU A 182 -0.25 -20.62 5.17
N ARG A 183 0.16 -21.87 5.06
CA ARG A 183 0.32 -22.81 6.18
C ARG A 183 1.77 -23.21 6.34
N LYS A 184 2.19 -23.55 7.55
CA LYS A 184 3.47 -24.21 7.81
C LYS A 184 3.50 -25.60 7.24
#